data_b63b9f41ac66e3f5efc15d9dd2614504
#
_entry.id   b63b9f41ac66e3f5efc15d9dd2614504
#
_cell.length_a   1.000
_cell.length_b   1.000
_cell.length_c   1.000
_cell.angle_alpha   90.00
_cell.angle_beta   90.00
_cell.angle_gamma   90.00
#
_symmetry.space_group_name_H-M   'P 1'
#
loop_
_entity.id
_entity.type
_entity.pdbx_description
1 polymer ?
#
loop_
_entity_poly.entity_id
_entity_poly.type
_entity_poly.pdbx_seq_one_letter_code
_entity_poly.pdbx_strand_id
1 'polypeptide(L)'
;MFDIQKIRADFPILSQKVNGKPLVYFDNGATSQKPQVVIDAISKYYQEINANIHRGVHTLSQLATDAYESSRGKIQHHINAKFSHEVLFTSGTTHGINLVTNGFASFLKPGDEVLVSALEHHSNIVPWQMMCEKTGAILRVIPMDETGELILSEFDKLLSNKTKMVTVNHISNALGTLNPIKYMIDRAHEFGAAILIDGAQAVPHLKPDVQELDCDFYVFSGHKICGPTGTGILYGKEEWLNKLPPYQGGGEMIKEVTFEKTTYAELPHKFEAGTPNIAGGIVLGTAVDYMNEIGFENIQIQEKELLDYGTKRLLEIEGLKIYGTSKDKTSVISFNIEGIHPYDIGTIIDKLGIAVRTGHHCAQPIMDFFKIPGTIRASFAFYNTKEEIDIFVEGVKRAKLMLS
;
A
#
# COMPACT_ATOMS: atom_id res chain seq x y z
N MET A 1 4.61 -6.19 -26.73
CA MET A 1 5.17 -7.44 -26.17
C MET A 1 5.96 -7.06 -24.92
N PHE A 2 5.71 -7.71 -23.79
CA PHE A 2 6.43 -7.46 -22.53
C PHE A 2 7.90 -7.89 -22.69
N ASP A 3 8.81 -6.90 -22.63
CA ASP A 3 10.25 -7.11 -22.78
C ASP A 3 10.92 -6.74 -21.45
N ILE A 4 11.25 -7.75 -20.65
CA ILE A 4 11.82 -7.58 -19.33
C ILE A 4 13.14 -6.80 -19.34
N GLN A 5 14.01 -6.99 -20.36
CA GLN A 5 15.30 -6.32 -20.41
C GLN A 5 15.13 -4.83 -20.71
N LYS A 6 14.18 -4.46 -21.58
CA LYS A 6 13.84 -3.08 -21.87
C LYS A 6 13.26 -2.41 -20.61
N ILE A 7 12.32 -3.08 -19.91
CA ILE A 7 11.73 -2.55 -18.67
C ILE A 7 12.81 -2.35 -17.58
N ARG A 8 13.70 -3.32 -17.38
CA ARG A 8 14.79 -3.21 -16.40
C ARG A 8 15.74 -2.04 -16.67
N ALA A 9 15.97 -1.73 -17.95
CA ALA A 9 16.82 -0.60 -18.32
C ALA A 9 16.24 0.77 -17.90
N ASP A 10 14.92 0.86 -17.69
CA ASP A 10 14.27 2.05 -17.17
C ASP A 10 14.60 2.32 -15.68
N PHE A 11 15.11 1.32 -14.95
CA PHE A 11 15.40 1.40 -13.52
C PHE A 11 16.92 1.49 -13.26
N PRO A 12 17.49 2.69 -13.17
CA PRO A 12 18.95 2.85 -13.10
C PRO A 12 19.59 2.19 -11.87
N ILE A 13 18.85 2.09 -10.77
CA ILE A 13 19.36 1.48 -9.54
C ILE A 13 19.64 -0.04 -9.70
N LEU A 14 18.95 -0.72 -10.60
CA LEU A 14 19.13 -2.17 -10.81
C LEU A 14 20.48 -2.52 -11.45
N SER A 15 21.19 -1.53 -12.00
CA SER A 15 22.57 -1.67 -12.50
C SER A 15 23.65 -1.50 -11.43
N GLN A 16 23.26 -1.14 -10.18
CA GLN A 16 24.19 -0.90 -9.08
C GLN A 16 24.82 -2.20 -8.56
N LYS A 17 25.95 -2.04 -7.91
CA LYS A 17 26.62 -3.12 -7.15
C LYS A 17 26.53 -2.82 -5.65
N VAL A 18 26.15 -3.83 -4.88
CA VAL A 18 26.15 -3.80 -3.41
C VAL A 18 27.16 -4.82 -2.92
N ASN A 19 28.08 -4.39 -2.05
CA ASN A 19 29.20 -5.24 -1.57
C ASN A 19 30.03 -5.85 -2.72
N GLY A 20 30.18 -5.12 -3.85
CA GLY A 20 30.89 -5.60 -5.04
C GLY A 20 30.16 -6.63 -5.89
N LYS A 21 28.91 -6.97 -5.57
CA LYS A 21 28.04 -7.92 -6.28
C LYS A 21 26.91 -7.16 -6.99
N PRO A 22 26.40 -7.66 -8.15
CA PRO A 22 25.18 -7.12 -8.75
C PRO A 22 24.05 -7.08 -7.72
N LEU A 23 23.26 -6.00 -7.72
CA LEU A 23 22.10 -5.87 -6.85
C LEU A 23 20.99 -6.85 -7.28
N VAL A 24 20.50 -7.66 -6.32
CA VAL A 24 19.25 -8.38 -6.41
C VAL A 24 18.29 -7.76 -5.41
N TYR A 25 17.24 -7.06 -5.91
CA TYR A 25 16.33 -6.30 -5.05
C TYR A 25 14.97 -7.00 -4.93
N PHE A 26 14.72 -7.60 -3.78
CA PHE A 26 13.50 -8.33 -3.44
C PHE A 26 12.78 -7.78 -2.19
N ASP A 27 12.96 -6.48 -1.89
CA ASP A 27 12.20 -5.77 -0.84
C ASP A 27 11.15 -4.82 -1.42
N ASN A 28 10.55 -5.18 -2.57
CA ASN A 28 9.55 -4.37 -3.26
C ASN A 28 8.28 -4.13 -2.43
N GLY A 29 7.90 -5.06 -1.57
CA GLY A 29 6.79 -4.89 -0.64
C GLY A 29 7.01 -3.81 0.43
N ALA A 30 8.27 -3.36 0.64
CA ALA A 30 8.58 -2.18 1.46
C ALA A 30 8.53 -0.90 0.62
N THR A 31 9.22 -0.88 -0.53
CA THR A 31 9.17 0.21 -1.51
C THR A 31 9.61 -0.32 -2.88
N SER A 32 8.91 0.04 -3.95
CA SER A 32 9.33 -0.27 -5.32
C SER A 32 10.49 0.64 -5.76
N GLN A 33 11.28 0.22 -6.75
CA GLN A 33 12.24 1.08 -7.39
C GLN A 33 11.58 2.11 -8.33
N LYS A 34 12.33 3.12 -8.76
CA LYS A 34 11.82 4.24 -9.55
C LYS A 34 12.39 4.20 -10.96
N PRO A 35 11.54 4.21 -12.01
CA PRO A 35 12.01 4.33 -13.38
C PRO A 35 12.55 5.73 -13.64
N GLN A 36 13.45 5.86 -14.62
CA GLN A 36 14.12 7.11 -14.96
C GLN A 36 13.13 8.24 -15.24
N VAL A 37 12.00 7.95 -15.91
CA VAL A 37 10.96 8.95 -16.21
C VAL A 37 10.37 9.59 -14.95
N VAL A 38 10.25 8.84 -13.86
CA VAL A 38 9.77 9.36 -12.55
C VAL A 38 10.85 10.20 -11.88
N ILE A 39 12.12 9.81 -11.98
CA ILE A 39 13.26 10.56 -11.46
C ILE A 39 13.38 11.90 -12.19
N ASP A 40 13.30 11.87 -13.52
CA ASP A 40 13.38 13.07 -14.36
C ASP A 40 12.21 14.02 -14.13
N ALA A 41 11.00 13.50 -13.91
CA ALA A 41 9.82 14.31 -13.64
C ALA A 41 9.96 15.17 -12.36
N ILE A 42 10.59 14.63 -11.30
CA ILE A 42 10.89 15.41 -10.08
C ILE A 42 11.85 16.57 -10.41
N SER A 43 12.92 16.27 -11.11
CA SER A 43 13.95 17.27 -11.50
C SER A 43 13.32 18.35 -12.39
N LYS A 44 12.54 17.94 -13.38
CA LYS A 44 11.86 18.84 -14.32
C LYS A 44 10.92 19.80 -13.61
N TYR A 45 10.11 19.30 -12.66
CA TYR A 45 9.21 20.16 -11.87
C TYR A 45 9.99 21.31 -11.21
N TYR A 46 11.08 21.00 -10.48
CA TYR A 46 11.87 22.02 -9.80
C TYR A 46 12.61 22.96 -10.74
N GLN A 47 13.03 22.49 -11.90
CA GLN A 47 13.76 23.29 -12.90
C GLN A 47 12.85 24.24 -13.69
N GLU A 48 11.60 23.86 -13.97
CA GLU A 48 10.79 24.54 -14.97
C GLU A 48 9.54 25.23 -14.41
N ILE A 49 8.83 24.61 -13.44
CA ILE A 49 7.50 25.08 -13.02
C ILE A 49 7.30 25.15 -11.49
N ASN A 50 8.37 25.13 -10.70
CA ASN A 50 8.25 25.17 -9.24
C ASN A 50 7.58 26.48 -8.78
N ALA A 51 6.36 26.36 -8.27
CA ALA A 51 5.59 27.42 -7.66
C ALA A 51 4.55 26.86 -6.69
N ASN A 52 4.01 27.69 -5.78
CA ASN A 52 2.83 27.31 -5.00
C ASN A 52 1.61 27.24 -5.92
N ILE A 53 0.63 26.42 -5.57
CA ILE A 53 -0.54 26.08 -6.40
C ILE A 53 -1.82 26.79 -5.90
N HIS A 54 -2.86 26.79 -6.73
CA HIS A 54 -4.24 27.24 -6.54
C HIS A 54 -4.44 28.76 -6.39
N ARG A 55 -3.63 29.47 -5.58
CA ARG A 55 -3.89 30.89 -5.24
C ARG A 55 -3.00 31.91 -5.95
N GLY A 56 -1.95 31.44 -6.62
CA GLY A 56 -1.05 32.34 -7.35
C GLY A 56 -1.65 32.82 -8.67
N VAL A 57 -1.55 34.16 -8.95
CA VAL A 57 -2.06 34.76 -10.18
C VAL A 57 -1.02 34.82 -11.31
N HIS A 58 0.16 34.25 -11.10
CA HIS A 58 1.25 34.26 -12.09
C HIS A 58 1.36 32.92 -12.84
N THR A 59 1.97 32.95 -14.02
CA THR A 59 2.05 31.82 -14.95
C THR A 59 2.62 30.55 -14.31
N LEU A 60 3.70 30.63 -13.52
CA LEU A 60 4.29 29.43 -12.90
C LEU A 60 3.30 28.75 -11.92
N SER A 61 2.53 29.55 -11.15
CA SER A 61 1.53 28.98 -10.26
C SER A 61 0.42 28.29 -11.04
N GLN A 62 -0.01 28.85 -12.17
CA GLN A 62 -1.01 28.20 -13.03
C GLN A 62 -0.47 26.89 -13.60
N LEU A 63 0.75 26.88 -14.14
CA LEU A 63 1.38 25.67 -14.69
C LEU A 63 1.53 24.57 -13.63
N ALA A 64 1.95 24.93 -12.41
CA ALA A 64 2.08 23.98 -11.31
C ALA A 64 0.71 23.45 -10.87
N THR A 65 -0.32 24.30 -10.81
CA THR A 65 -1.70 23.92 -10.50
C THR A 65 -2.24 22.94 -11.54
N ASP A 66 -2.11 23.27 -12.83
CA ASP A 66 -2.59 22.44 -13.92
C ASP A 66 -1.92 21.06 -13.92
N ALA A 67 -0.61 21.01 -13.65
CA ALA A 67 0.13 19.76 -13.56
C ALA A 67 -0.32 18.92 -12.35
N TYR A 68 -0.58 19.55 -11.20
CA TYR A 68 -1.03 18.89 -9.97
C TYR A 68 -2.43 18.30 -10.13
N GLU A 69 -3.38 19.09 -10.66
CA GLU A 69 -4.75 18.65 -10.89
C GLU A 69 -4.86 17.65 -12.05
N SER A 70 -4.01 17.78 -13.08
CA SER A 70 -3.88 16.75 -14.12
C SER A 70 -3.46 15.40 -13.53
N SER A 71 -2.51 15.40 -12.57
CA SER A 71 -2.11 14.19 -11.85
C SER A 71 -3.27 13.58 -11.06
N ARG A 72 -4.08 14.41 -10.38
CA ARG A 72 -5.31 13.95 -9.70
C ARG A 72 -6.26 13.27 -10.68
N GLY A 73 -6.46 13.86 -11.86
CA GLY A 73 -7.28 13.27 -12.93
C GLY A 73 -6.76 11.93 -13.42
N LYS A 74 -5.42 11.78 -13.58
CA LYS A 74 -4.80 10.49 -13.97
C LYS A 74 -5.03 9.41 -12.91
N ILE A 75 -4.89 9.76 -11.63
CA ILE A 75 -5.13 8.85 -10.51
C ILE A 75 -6.61 8.48 -10.45
N GLN A 76 -7.52 9.45 -10.60
CA GLN A 76 -8.96 9.21 -10.66
C GLN A 76 -9.32 8.17 -11.73
N HIS A 77 -8.78 8.32 -12.96
CA HIS A 77 -8.98 7.35 -14.04
C HIS A 77 -8.34 5.99 -13.75
N HIS A 78 -7.17 6.00 -13.10
CA HIS A 78 -6.46 4.77 -12.77
C HIS A 78 -7.26 3.88 -11.82
N ILE A 79 -7.85 4.46 -10.76
CA ILE A 79 -8.66 3.70 -9.80
C ILE A 79 -10.15 3.66 -10.18
N ASN A 80 -10.53 4.23 -11.32
CA ASN A 80 -11.91 4.38 -11.79
C ASN A 80 -12.83 5.07 -10.76
N ALA A 81 -12.34 6.12 -10.06
CA ALA A 81 -13.20 6.93 -9.19
C ALA A 81 -14.19 7.75 -10.02
N LYS A 82 -15.40 7.96 -9.50
CA LYS A 82 -16.47 8.67 -10.21
C LYS A 82 -16.14 10.13 -10.45
N PHE A 83 -15.57 10.80 -9.45
CA PHE A 83 -15.21 12.21 -9.50
C PHE A 83 -13.77 12.43 -9.07
N SER A 84 -13.09 13.43 -9.63
CA SER A 84 -11.72 13.78 -9.25
C SER A 84 -11.63 14.28 -7.80
N HIS A 85 -12.67 14.91 -7.28
CA HIS A 85 -12.73 15.42 -5.90
C HIS A 85 -12.90 14.30 -4.83
N GLU A 86 -13.12 13.04 -5.25
CA GLU A 86 -13.06 11.86 -4.38
C GLU A 86 -11.62 11.35 -4.16
N VAL A 87 -10.64 11.93 -4.87
CA VAL A 87 -9.22 11.57 -4.79
C VAL A 87 -8.48 12.65 -4.00
N LEU A 88 -8.03 12.30 -2.80
CA LEU A 88 -7.30 13.19 -1.89
C LEU A 88 -5.81 12.84 -1.88
N PHE A 89 -4.94 13.83 -2.02
CA PHE A 89 -3.52 13.65 -1.79
C PHE A 89 -3.22 13.59 -0.29
N THR A 90 -2.45 12.61 0.09
CA THR A 90 -1.97 12.39 1.46
C THR A 90 -0.46 12.18 1.47
N SER A 91 0.17 12.10 2.63
CA SER A 91 1.58 11.72 2.72
C SER A 91 1.82 10.20 2.63
N GLY A 92 0.77 9.40 2.42
CA GLY A 92 0.82 7.94 2.30
C GLY A 92 -0.37 7.27 2.97
N THR A 93 -0.44 5.95 2.87
CA THR A 93 -1.51 5.10 3.40
C THR A 93 -1.80 5.37 4.87
N THR A 94 -0.76 5.43 5.71
CA THR A 94 -0.92 5.70 7.16
C THR A 94 -1.65 7.02 7.41
N HIS A 95 -1.32 8.09 6.65
CA HIS A 95 -2.02 9.37 6.76
C HIS A 95 -3.48 9.25 6.34
N GLY A 96 -3.77 8.58 5.21
CA GLY A 96 -5.14 8.37 4.73
C GLY A 96 -6.01 7.62 5.73
N ILE A 97 -5.49 6.54 6.33
CA ILE A 97 -6.20 5.78 7.38
C ILE A 97 -6.46 6.66 8.62
N ASN A 98 -5.45 7.40 9.09
CA ASN A 98 -5.64 8.30 10.24
C ASN A 98 -6.66 9.40 9.97
N LEU A 99 -6.71 9.95 8.75
CA LEU A 99 -7.72 10.93 8.34
C LEU A 99 -9.13 10.34 8.47
N VAL A 100 -9.37 9.17 7.88
CA VAL A 100 -10.67 8.49 7.96
C VAL A 100 -11.01 8.15 9.41
N THR A 101 -10.07 7.53 10.14
CA THR A 101 -10.27 7.11 11.53
C THR A 101 -10.62 8.29 12.45
N ASN A 102 -9.91 9.41 12.30
CA ASN A 102 -10.18 10.60 13.12
C ASN A 102 -11.56 11.19 12.82
N GLY A 103 -11.89 11.34 11.52
CA GLY A 103 -13.20 11.85 11.10
C GLY A 103 -14.34 10.91 11.51
N PHE A 104 -14.11 9.60 11.39
CA PHE A 104 -15.11 8.58 11.69
C PHE A 104 -15.43 8.48 13.19
N ALA A 105 -14.52 8.93 14.06
CA ALA A 105 -14.75 8.99 15.51
C ALA A 105 -16.02 9.75 15.88
N SER A 106 -16.46 10.72 15.08
CA SER A 106 -17.68 11.50 15.32
C SER A 106 -18.97 10.71 15.12
N PHE A 107 -18.91 9.55 14.47
CA PHE A 107 -20.07 8.67 14.20
C PHE A 107 -20.17 7.50 15.18
N LEU A 108 -19.17 7.31 16.06
CA LEU A 108 -19.10 6.19 16.97
C LEU A 108 -19.61 6.52 18.35
N LYS A 109 -20.26 5.54 18.98
CA LYS A 109 -20.76 5.56 20.35
C LYS A 109 -20.18 4.39 21.12
N PRO A 110 -20.14 4.47 22.48
CA PRO A 110 -19.75 3.35 23.30
C PRO A 110 -20.56 2.09 22.97
N GLY A 111 -19.85 0.98 22.72
CA GLY A 111 -20.42 -0.30 22.36
C GLY A 111 -20.68 -0.52 20.86
N ASP A 112 -20.45 0.49 19.99
CA ASP A 112 -20.32 0.27 18.54
C ASP A 112 -19.06 -0.55 18.25
N GLU A 113 -19.05 -1.24 17.12
CA GLU A 113 -17.97 -2.17 16.77
C GLU A 113 -17.25 -1.75 15.48
N VAL A 114 -15.91 -1.88 15.51
CA VAL A 114 -15.03 -1.76 14.34
C VAL A 114 -14.39 -3.12 14.09
N LEU A 115 -14.58 -3.67 12.89
CA LEU A 115 -13.98 -4.94 12.50
C LEU A 115 -12.67 -4.67 11.74
N VAL A 116 -11.58 -5.31 12.18
CA VAL A 116 -10.26 -5.27 11.53
C VAL A 116 -9.80 -6.68 11.23
N SER A 117 -9.11 -6.91 10.11
CA SER A 117 -8.62 -8.27 9.82
C SER A 117 -7.34 -8.62 10.60
N ALA A 118 -7.10 -9.91 10.84
CA ALA A 118 -5.88 -10.41 11.44
C ALA A 118 -4.65 -10.25 10.52
N LEU A 119 -4.85 -9.89 9.25
CA LEU A 119 -3.81 -9.74 8.23
C LEU A 119 -3.27 -8.31 8.11
N GLU A 120 -3.70 -7.38 8.97
CA GLU A 120 -3.42 -5.96 8.79
C GLU A 120 -1.98 -5.55 9.08
N HIS A 121 -1.52 -4.58 8.31
CA HIS A 121 -0.36 -3.77 8.66
C HIS A 121 -0.69 -2.89 9.89
N HIS A 122 0.32 -2.57 10.71
CA HIS A 122 0.13 -1.73 11.92
C HIS A 122 -0.58 -0.41 11.62
N SER A 123 -0.39 0.19 10.44
CA SER A 123 -1.09 1.42 10.03
C SER A 123 -2.62 1.26 9.95
N ASN A 124 -3.12 0.04 9.81
CA ASN A 124 -4.55 -0.26 9.77
C ASN A 124 -5.05 -1.00 11.02
N ILE A 125 -4.26 -1.02 12.09
CA ILE A 125 -4.64 -1.52 13.41
C ILE A 125 -4.62 -0.36 14.43
N VAL A 126 -3.45 0.28 14.57
CA VAL A 126 -3.19 1.23 15.66
C VAL A 126 -4.13 2.44 15.65
N PRO A 127 -4.42 3.10 14.51
CA PRO A 127 -5.37 4.21 14.50
C PRO A 127 -6.76 3.81 14.99
N TRP A 128 -7.23 2.61 14.63
CA TRP A 128 -8.53 2.10 15.06
C TRP A 128 -8.54 1.75 16.55
N GLN A 129 -7.45 1.21 17.12
CA GLN A 129 -7.31 1.00 18.56
C GLN A 129 -7.42 2.34 19.30
N MET A 130 -6.63 3.34 18.91
CA MET A 130 -6.66 4.68 19.50
C MET A 130 -8.05 5.32 19.44
N MET A 131 -8.76 5.13 18.33
CA MET A 131 -10.11 5.65 18.18
C MET A 131 -11.12 4.91 19.07
N CYS A 132 -11.06 3.58 19.13
CA CYS A 132 -11.92 2.77 20.00
C CYS A 132 -11.72 3.15 21.49
N GLU A 133 -10.47 3.33 21.92
CA GLU A 133 -10.16 3.83 23.27
C GLU A 133 -10.80 5.20 23.56
N LYS A 134 -10.75 6.11 22.59
CA LYS A 134 -11.31 7.47 22.72
C LYS A 134 -12.83 7.50 22.75
N THR A 135 -13.49 6.63 21.97
CA THR A 135 -14.95 6.66 21.76
C THR A 135 -15.74 5.65 22.61
N GLY A 136 -15.05 4.67 23.20
CA GLY A 136 -15.68 3.54 23.86
C GLY A 136 -16.24 2.48 22.87
N ALA A 137 -15.91 2.58 21.60
CA ALA A 137 -16.19 1.54 20.61
C ALA A 137 -15.30 0.32 20.84
N ILE A 138 -15.67 -0.82 20.27
CA ILE A 138 -15.02 -2.11 20.48
C ILE A 138 -14.34 -2.54 19.18
N LEU A 139 -13.03 -2.81 19.24
CA LEU A 139 -12.31 -3.41 18.13
C LEU A 139 -12.52 -4.93 18.14
N ARG A 140 -12.97 -5.47 17.00
CA ARG A 140 -13.14 -6.91 16.78
C ARG A 140 -12.21 -7.37 15.67
N VAL A 141 -11.63 -8.55 15.81
CA VAL A 141 -10.67 -9.09 14.84
C VAL A 141 -11.31 -10.20 14.03
N ILE A 142 -11.27 -10.07 12.70
CA ILE A 142 -11.65 -11.11 11.74
C ILE A 142 -10.49 -12.09 11.69
N PRO A 143 -10.65 -13.36 12.11
CA PRO A 143 -9.54 -14.31 12.20
C PRO A 143 -9.06 -14.79 10.84
N MET A 144 -7.83 -15.28 10.79
CA MET A 144 -7.25 -16.02 9.67
C MET A 144 -6.99 -17.47 10.05
N ASP A 145 -6.81 -18.30 9.05
CA ASP A 145 -6.42 -19.70 9.19
C ASP A 145 -4.90 -19.93 9.02
N GLU A 146 -4.45 -21.18 9.09
CA GLU A 146 -3.04 -21.56 8.95
C GLU A 146 -2.47 -21.33 7.54
N THR A 147 -3.31 -21.18 6.51
CA THR A 147 -2.88 -20.83 5.16
C THR A 147 -2.63 -19.33 5.01
N GLY A 148 -3.10 -18.53 5.96
CA GLY A 148 -3.08 -17.06 5.93
C GLY A 148 -4.24 -16.49 5.15
N GLU A 149 -5.37 -17.20 5.06
CA GLU A 149 -6.64 -16.71 4.50
C GLU A 149 -7.59 -16.27 5.61
N LEU A 150 -8.42 -15.25 5.35
CA LEU A 150 -9.45 -14.80 6.30
C LEU A 150 -10.58 -15.84 6.38
N ILE A 151 -11.03 -16.15 7.60
CA ILE A 151 -12.15 -17.07 7.82
C ILE A 151 -13.47 -16.31 7.63
N LEU A 152 -14.00 -16.33 6.41
CA LEU A 152 -15.19 -15.57 6.04
C LEU A 152 -16.43 -15.94 6.85
N SER A 153 -16.57 -17.19 7.26
CA SER A 153 -17.68 -17.62 8.14
C SER A 153 -17.62 -16.99 9.52
N GLU A 154 -16.43 -16.65 10.03
CA GLU A 154 -16.28 -15.90 11.28
C GLU A 154 -16.52 -14.41 11.05
N PHE A 155 -16.08 -13.85 9.90
CA PHE A 155 -16.43 -12.50 9.51
C PHE A 155 -17.96 -12.28 9.50
N ASP A 156 -18.72 -13.19 8.86
CA ASP A 156 -20.19 -13.12 8.83
C ASP A 156 -20.83 -13.15 10.22
N LYS A 157 -20.27 -13.93 11.15
CA LYS A 157 -20.77 -13.99 12.55
C LYS A 157 -20.45 -12.73 13.35
N LEU A 158 -19.35 -12.02 13.00
CA LEU A 158 -18.96 -10.77 13.66
C LEU A 158 -19.81 -9.59 13.22
N LEU A 159 -20.38 -9.63 12.01
CA LEU A 159 -21.24 -8.58 11.49
C LEU A 159 -22.54 -8.48 12.29
N SER A 160 -22.90 -7.26 12.70
CA SER A 160 -24.11 -6.95 13.44
C SER A 160 -24.56 -5.50 13.21
N ASN A 161 -25.70 -5.12 13.74
CA ASN A 161 -26.19 -3.73 13.72
C ASN A 161 -25.28 -2.76 14.54
N LYS A 162 -24.37 -3.29 15.35
CA LYS A 162 -23.36 -2.51 16.07
C LYS A 162 -22.12 -2.25 15.22
N THR A 163 -21.89 -3.02 14.16
CA THR A 163 -20.77 -2.81 13.24
C THR A 163 -20.95 -1.49 12.51
N LYS A 164 -19.98 -0.59 12.63
CA LYS A 164 -20.01 0.73 11.99
C LYS A 164 -18.93 0.88 10.94
N MET A 165 -17.81 0.18 11.12
CA MET A 165 -16.67 0.18 10.19
C MET A 165 -16.11 -1.22 10.07
N VAL A 166 -15.79 -1.59 8.82
CA VAL A 166 -14.93 -2.73 8.51
C VAL A 166 -13.67 -2.19 7.85
N THR A 167 -12.51 -2.66 8.27
CA THR A 167 -11.25 -2.23 7.67
C THR A 167 -10.36 -3.44 7.38
N VAL A 168 -9.97 -3.59 6.11
CA VAL A 168 -9.22 -4.76 5.64
C VAL A 168 -8.20 -4.37 4.59
N ASN A 169 -7.06 -5.06 4.56
CA ASN A 169 -6.14 -4.92 3.45
C ASN A 169 -6.64 -5.70 2.22
N HIS A 170 -6.38 -5.15 1.03
CA HIS A 170 -6.67 -5.84 -0.22
C HIS A 170 -5.70 -7.00 -0.42
N ILE A 171 -4.41 -6.77 -0.13
CA ILE A 171 -3.35 -7.78 -0.18
C ILE A 171 -2.49 -7.66 1.08
N SER A 172 -2.23 -8.79 1.74
CA SER A 172 -1.38 -8.85 2.92
C SER A 172 0.08 -8.53 2.56
N ASN A 173 0.67 -7.55 3.24
CA ASN A 173 2.07 -7.20 3.06
C ASN A 173 3.05 -8.24 3.60
N ALA A 174 2.61 -9.07 4.52
CA ALA A 174 3.44 -10.11 5.13
C ALA A 174 3.36 -11.45 4.40
N LEU A 175 2.16 -11.85 3.97
CA LEU A 175 1.92 -13.18 3.39
C LEU A 175 1.65 -13.16 1.89
N GLY A 176 1.29 -11.99 1.34
CA GLY A 176 0.90 -11.84 -0.06
C GLY A 176 -0.53 -12.28 -0.37
N THR A 177 -1.29 -12.77 0.61
CA THR A 177 -2.68 -13.21 0.44
C THR A 177 -3.55 -12.11 -0.17
N LEU A 178 -4.27 -12.42 -1.25
CA LEU A 178 -5.30 -11.59 -1.85
C LEU A 178 -6.63 -11.86 -1.13
N ASN A 179 -7.16 -10.83 -0.47
CA ASN A 179 -8.41 -10.96 0.28
C ASN A 179 -9.63 -10.76 -0.64
N PRO A 180 -10.75 -11.47 -0.39
CA PRO A 180 -11.98 -11.39 -1.17
C PRO A 180 -12.77 -10.13 -0.80
N ILE A 181 -12.18 -8.95 -1.05
CA ILE A 181 -12.71 -7.66 -0.56
C ILE A 181 -14.10 -7.33 -1.11
N LYS A 182 -14.43 -7.74 -2.36
CA LYS A 182 -15.75 -7.48 -2.92
C LYS A 182 -16.85 -8.15 -2.08
N TYR A 183 -16.66 -9.41 -1.70
CA TYR A 183 -17.55 -10.11 -0.79
C TYR A 183 -17.67 -9.36 0.55
N MET A 184 -16.53 -8.96 1.12
CA MET A 184 -16.52 -8.29 2.42
C MET A 184 -17.19 -6.91 2.39
N ILE A 185 -17.06 -6.17 1.27
CA ILE A 185 -17.74 -4.89 1.04
C ILE A 185 -19.26 -5.11 1.01
N ASP A 186 -19.72 -6.05 0.19
CA ASP A 186 -21.16 -6.32 0.05
C ASP A 186 -21.78 -6.71 1.40
N ARG A 187 -21.09 -7.58 2.14
CA ARG A 187 -21.55 -8.00 3.48
C ARG A 187 -21.54 -6.84 4.50
N ALA A 188 -20.51 -5.99 4.51
CA ALA A 188 -20.47 -4.83 5.39
C ALA A 188 -21.66 -3.88 5.12
N HIS A 189 -21.95 -3.61 3.85
CA HIS A 189 -23.05 -2.74 3.43
C HIS A 189 -24.42 -3.31 3.79
N GLU A 190 -24.62 -4.64 3.75
CA GLU A 190 -25.88 -5.27 4.20
C GLU A 190 -26.20 -4.97 5.67
N PHE A 191 -25.18 -4.74 6.50
CA PHE A 191 -25.34 -4.35 7.90
C PHE A 191 -25.26 -2.83 8.13
N GLY A 192 -25.12 -2.03 7.06
CA GLY A 192 -25.01 -0.57 7.13
C GLY A 192 -23.69 -0.07 7.68
N ALA A 193 -22.65 -0.91 7.65
CA ALA A 193 -21.29 -0.54 8.03
C ALA A 193 -20.53 0.04 6.85
N ALA A 194 -19.74 1.10 7.08
CA ALA A 194 -18.78 1.59 6.11
C ALA A 194 -17.58 0.65 6.01
N ILE A 195 -16.85 0.70 4.88
CA ILE A 195 -15.66 -0.11 4.69
C ILE A 195 -14.48 0.68 4.14
N LEU A 196 -13.31 0.50 4.77
CA LEU A 196 -12.03 1.01 4.31
C LEU A 196 -11.13 -0.12 3.83
N ILE A 197 -10.59 0.02 2.63
CA ILE A 197 -9.66 -0.93 2.02
C ILE A 197 -8.24 -0.33 2.03
N ASP A 198 -7.31 -1.01 2.70
CA ASP A 198 -5.87 -0.73 2.56
C ASP A 198 -5.35 -1.41 1.29
N GLY A 199 -5.19 -0.61 0.23
CA GLY A 199 -4.70 -1.02 -1.08
C GLY A 199 -3.20 -0.90 -1.27
N ALA A 200 -2.44 -0.59 -0.20
CA ALA A 200 -1.01 -0.27 -0.31
C ALA A 200 -0.16 -1.38 -0.98
N GLN A 201 -0.55 -2.64 -0.80
CA GLN A 201 0.11 -3.78 -1.45
C GLN A 201 -0.63 -4.23 -2.72
N ALA A 202 -1.83 -3.75 -2.97
CA ALA A 202 -2.60 -4.16 -4.14
C ALA A 202 -2.24 -3.33 -5.38
N VAL A 203 -2.17 -2.01 -5.24
CA VAL A 203 -1.98 -1.07 -6.35
C VAL A 203 -0.70 -1.32 -7.17
N PRO A 204 0.42 -1.83 -6.62
CA PRO A 204 1.58 -2.23 -7.44
C PRO A 204 1.31 -3.42 -8.38
N HIS A 205 0.36 -4.29 -8.03
CA HIS A 205 0.16 -5.60 -8.66
C HIS A 205 -1.12 -5.69 -9.48
N LEU A 206 -2.12 -4.88 -9.15
CA LEU A 206 -3.42 -4.87 -9.84
C LEU A 206 -3.96 -3.44 -9.93
N LYS A 207 -4.82 -3.23 -10.93
CA LYS A 207 -5.52 -1.96 -11.10
C LYS A 207 -6.86 -2.04 -10.36
N PRO A 208 -7.04 -1.28 -9.25
CA PRO A 208 -8.31 -1.31 -8.54
C PRO A 208 -9.39 -0.55 -9.32
N ASP A 209 -10.62 -1.05 -9.27
CA ASP A 209 -11.82 -0.36 -9.73
C ASP A 209 -12.70 -0.07 -8.52
N VAL A 210 -12.63 1.15 -8.01
CA VAL A 210 -13.34 1.51 -6.77
C VAL A 210 -14.85 1.61 -6.96
N GLN A 211 -15.33 1.83 -8.20
CA GLN A 211 -16.76 1.81 -8.50
C GLN A 211 -17.31 0.38 -8.55
N GLU A 212 -16.61 -0.55 -9.20
CA GLU A 212 -16.98 -1.97 -9.23
C GLU A 212 -16.92 -2.59 -7.82
N LEU A 213 -15.86 -2.26 -7.06
CA LEU A 213 -15.72 -2.69 -5.68
C LEU A 213 -16.83 -2.12 -4.79
N ASP A 214 -17.26 -0.90 -5.06
CA ASP A 214 -18.21 -0.13 -4.23
C ASP A 214 -17.70 0.12 -2.80
N CYS A 215 -16.37 0.21 -2.60
CA CYS A 215 -15.80 0.52 -1.29
C CYS A 215 -16.02 2.00 -0.91
N ASP A 216 -16.16 2.28 0.39
CA ASP A 216 -16.37 3.64 0.86
C ASP A 216 -15.07 4.44 0.91
N PHE A 217 -13.97 3.76 1.25
CA PHE A 217 -12.63 4.33 1.27
C PHE A 217 -11.60 3.34 0.70
N TYR A 218 -10.61 3.86 -0.02
CA TYR A 218 -9.47 3.10 -0.54
C TYR A 218 -8.19 3.90 -0.39
N VAL A 219 -7.15 3.32 0.21
CA VAL A 219 -5.91 4.05 0.50
C VAL A 219 -4.69 3.35 -0.08
N PHE A 220 -3.72 4.12 -0.56
CA PHE A 220 -2.43 3.58 -1.00
C PHE A 220 -1.30 4.61 -0.95
N SER A 221 -0.06 4.13 -1.06
CA SER A 221 1.16 4.96 -1.02
C SER A 221 1.87 4.98 -2.37
N GLY A 222 2.29 6.16 -2.81
CA GLY A 222 2.98 6.37 -4.08
C GLY A 222 4.30 5.62 -4.19
N HIS A 223 5.05 5.50 -3.09
CA HIS A 223 6.38 4.84 -3.12
C HIS A 223 6.33 3.33 -3.40
N LYS A 224 5.17 2.70 -3.41
CA LYS A 224 4.99 1.29 -3.76
C LYS A 224 4.60 1.08 -5.23
N ILE A 225 4.01 2.10 -5.87
CA ILE A 225 3.63 2.11 -7.29
C ILE A 225 4.65 2.91 -8.13
N CYS A 226 5.93 2.66 -7.97
CA CYS A 226 7.03 3.35 -8.65
C CYS A 226 7.10 4.88 -8.46
N GLY A 227 6.21 5.46 -7.66
CA GLY A 227 6.13 6.89 -7.36
C GLY A 227 7.03 7.34 -6.21
N PRO A 228 7.05 8.64 -5.89
CA PRO A 228 7.89 9.19 -4.83
C PRO A 228 7.42 8.78 -3.43
N THR A 229 8.32 8.89 -2.45
CA THR A 229 8.00 8.81 -1.02
C THR A 229 7.28 10.08 -0.56
N GLY A 230 6.58 10.02 0.57
CA GLY A 230 5.91 11.19 1.15
C GLY A 230 4.70 11.68 0.34
N THR A 231 4.13 10.81 -0.48
CA THR A 231 2.87 11.02 -1.18
C THR A 231 2.06 9.73 -1.23
N GLY A 232 0.76 9.86 -1.23
CA GLY A 232 -0.19 8.78 -1.33
C GLY A 232 -1.58 9.30 -1.61
N ILE A 233 -2.53 8.40 -1.68
CA ILE A 233 -3.92 8.68 -2.04
C ILE A 233 -4.86 8.11 -0.98
N LEU A 234 -5.86 8.88 -0.67
CA LEU A 234 -7.12 8.44 -0.10
C LEU A 234 -8.23 8.69 -1.12
N TYR A 235 -8.84 7.64 -1.61
CA TYR A 235 -10.15 7.70 -2.24
C TYR A 235 -11.23 7.61 -1.16
N GLY A 236 -12.26 8.42 -1.27
CA GLY A 236 -13.47 8.31 -0.46
C GLY A 236 -14.69 8.66 -1.28
N LYS A 237 -15.78 7.91 -1.14
CA LYS A 237 -17.07 8.28 -1.74
C LYS A 237 -17.46 9.71 -1.33
N GLU A 238 -17.92 10.52 -2.27
CA GLU A 238 -18.30 11.92 -2.04
C GLU A 238 -19.22 12.08 -0.82
N GLU A 239 -20.20 11.19 -0.66
CA GLU A 239 -21.14 11.22 0.46
C GLU A 239 -20.44 11.07 1.82
N TRP A 240 -19.42 10.22 1.92
CA TRP A 240 -18.64 10.06 3.13
C TRP A 240 -17.71 11.24 3.37
N LEU A 241 -17.00 11.71 2.34
CA LEU A 241 -16.13 12.87 2.45
C LEU A 241 -16.89 14.13 2.88
N ASN A 242 -18.12 14.30 2.41
CA ASN A 242 -18.98 15.40 2.84
C ASN A 242 -19.37 15.30 4.31
N LYS A 243 -19.66 14.09 4.82
CA LYS A 243 -20.03 13.83 6.23
C LYS A 243 -18.84 13.96 7.19
N LEU A 244 -17.64 13.54 6.78
CA LEU A 244 -16.45 13.59 7.64
C LEU A 244 -16.07 15.03 7.97
N PRO A 245 -15.72 15.37 9.23
CA PRO A 245 -15.16 16.67 9.58
C PRO A 245 -13.75 16.82 8.96
N PRO A 246 -13.24 18.07 8.80
CA PRO A 246 -11.85 18.29 8.44
C PRO A 246 -10.90 17.60 9.42
N TYR A 247 -9.78 17.08 8.89
CA TYR A 247 -8.77 16.41 9.68
C TYR A 247 -7.69 17.35 10.22
N GLN A 248 -7.21 18.24 9.35
CA GLN A 248 -6.22 19.25 9.69
C GLN A 248 -6.80 20.63 9.45
N GLY A 249 -6.43 21.62 10.28
CA GLY A 249 -6.80 23.02 10.09
C GLY A 249 -5.61 23.83 9.60
N GLY A 250 -5.85 24.76 8.66
CA GLY A 250 -4.81 25.62 8.12
C GLY A 250 -5.27 26.43 6.92
N GLY A 251 -4.34 26.91 6.11
CA GLY A 251 -4.63 27.51 4.82
C GLY A 251 -5.12 26.46 3.82
N GLU A 252 -5.56 26.89 2.66
CA GLU A 252 -6.13 26.12 1.54
C GLU A 252 -7.49 25.46 1.85
N MET A 253 -7.65 24.79 2.98
CA MET A 253 -8.83 24.02 3.37
C MET A 253 -10.01 24.85 3.88
N ILE A 254 -9.86 26.16 3.96
CA ILE A 254 -10.86 27.12 4.46
C ILE A 254 -11.55 27.87 3.32
N LYS A 255 -12.84 28.22 3.54
CA LYS A 255 -13.59 29.17 2.70
C LYS A 255 -13.56 30.57 3.29
N GLU A 256 -13.93 30.69 4.55
CA GLU A 256 -13.90 31.94 5.32
C GLU A 256 -13.37 31.70 6.72
N VAL A 257 -12.60 32.66 7.25
CA VAL A 257 -12.05 32.61 8.63
C VAL A 257 -12.30 33.93 9.31
N THR A 258 -12.98 33.88 10.45
CA THR A 258 -13.05 34.98 11.44
C THR A 258 -12.52 34.44 12.78
N PHE A 259 -12.34 35.32 13.77
CA PHE A 259 -11.97 34.84 15.10
C PHE A 259 -13.08 34.02 15.78
N GLU A 260 -14.34 34.22 15.36
CA GLU A 260 -15.52 33.57 15.94
C GLU A 260 -15.82 32.24 15.25
N LYS A 261 -15.56 32.14 13.92
CA LYS A 261 -15.98 30.97 13.13
C LYS A 261 -15.14 30.80 11.88
N THR A 262 -14.94 29.54 11.50
CA THR A 262 -14.36 29.12 10.21
C THR A 262 -15.39 28.32 9.43
N THR A 263 -15.46 28.56 8.11
CA THR A 263 -16.13 27.68 7.14
C THR A 263 -15.08 27.05 6.24
N TYR A 264 -15.38 25.85 5.74
CA TYR A 264 -14.40 25.01 5.05
C TYR A 264 -14.60 25.04 3.54
N ALA A 265 -13.53 24.76 2.80
CA ALA A 265 -13.56 24.64 1.36
C ALA A 265 -14.36 23.41 0.92
N GLU A 266 -14.73 23.37 -0.35
CA GLU A 266 -15.33 22.21 -1.00
C GLU A 266 -14.29 21.08 -1.17
N LEU A 267 -14.75 19.85 -1.48
CA LEU A 267 -13.88 18.74 -1.83
C LEU A 267 -13.06 19.05 -3.11
N PRO A 268 -11.83 18.63 -3.20
CA PRO A 268 -11.03 17.84 -2.23
C PRO A 268 -10.34 18.72 -1.17
N HIS A 269 -10.30 20.04 -1.35
CA HIS A 269 -9.49 21.00 -0.57
C HIS A 269 -9.80 21.00 0.92
N LYS A 270 -11.05 20.66 1.31
CA LYS A 270 -11.44 20.46 2.72
C LYS A 270 -10.46 19.57 3.52
N PHE A 271 -9.77 18.65 2.85
CA PHE A 271 -8.86 17.70 3.48
C PHE A 271 -7.38 17.90 3.12
N GLU A 272 -7.07 18.93 2.31
CA GLU A 272 -5.70 19.23 1.86
C GLU A 272 -5.26 20.58 2.48
N ALA A 273 -4.88 20.54 3.76
CA ALA A 273 -4.50 21.74 4.51
C ALA A 273 -3.04 22.14 4.26
N GLY A 274 -2.81 23.44 4.00
CA GLY A 274 -1.48 24.00 3.77
C GLY A 274 -0.92 23.68 2.39
N THR A 275 0.32 24.11 2.12
CA THR A 275 1.01 23.78 0.86
C THR A 275 1.33 22.28 0.83
N PRO A 276 0.78 21.52 -0.15
CA PRO A 276 1.00 20.09 -0.22
C PRO A 276 2.40 19.73 -0.76
N ASN A 277 2.72 18.43 -0.80
CA ASN A 277 3.87 17.93 -1.55
C ASN A 277 3.60 18.00 -3.06
N ILE A 278 3.75 19.20 -3.64
CA ILE A 278 3.39 19.49 -5.03
C ILE A 278 4.17 18.61 -6.00
N ALA A 279 5.50 18.55 -5.84
CA ALA A 279 6.37 17.69 -6.66
C ALA A 279 5.93 16.23 -6.59
N GLY A 280 5.70 15.70 -5.36
CA GLY A 280 5.27 14.33 -5.16
C GLY A 280 3.91 14.04 -5.78
N GLY A 281 2.95 14.96 -5.67
CA GLY A 281 1.62 14.84 -6.27
C GLY A 281 1.68 14.77 -7.80
N ILE A 282 2.40 15.70 -8.43
CA ILE A 282 2.59 15.73 -9.90
C ILE A 282 3.24 14.43 -10.38
N VAL A 283 4.34 14.03 -9.74
CA VAL A 283 5.14 12.90 -10.16
C VAL A 283 4.46 11.54 -9.92
N LEU A 284 3.54 11.48 -8.95
CA LEU A 284 2.71 10.28 -8.77
C LEU A 284 1.87 9.99 -10.03
N GLY A 285 1.34 11.03 -10.70
CA GLY A 285 0.66 10.86 -11.99
C GLY A 285 1.56 10.29 -13.07
N THR A 286 2.84 10.69 -13.11
CA THR A 286 3.83 10.12 -14.04
C THR A 286 4.08 8.62 -13.74
N ALA A 287 4.17 8.26 -12.46
CA ALA A 287 4.34 6.86 -12.06
C ALA A 287 3.13 6.00 -12.46
N VAL A 288 1.92 6.53 -12.27
CA VAL A 288 0.67 5.87 -12.68
C VAL A 288 0.62 5.67 -14.20
N ASP A 289 1.01 6.69 -14.99
CA ASP A 289 1.09 6.55 -16.45
C ASP A 289 2.08 5.44 -16.84
N TYR A 290 3.27 5.41 -16.26
CA TYR A 290 4.28 4.39 -16.51
C TYR A 290 3.76 2.97 -16.22
N MET A 291 3.09 2.77 -15.08
CA MET A 291 2.50 1.47 -14.74
C MET A 291 1.39 1.07 -15.70
N ASN A 292 0.54 2.02 -16.13
CA ASN A 292 -0.50 1.77 -17.13
C ASN A 292 0.08 1.43 -18.51
N GLU A 293 1.23 2.01 -18.92
CA GLU A 293 1.94 1.68 -20.16
C GLU A 293 2.52 0.26 -20.14
N ILE A 294 3.07 -0.19 -19.01
CA ILE A 294 3.50 -1.60 -18.83
C ILE A 294 2.29 -2.54 -18.96
N GLY A 295 1.16 -2.14 -18.39
CA GLY A 295 -0.10 -2.89 -18.37
C GLY A 295 -0.17 -3.91 -17.23
N PHE A 296 -1.22 -3.80 -16.41
CA PHE A 296 -1.37 -4.64 -15.22
C PHE A 296 -1.53 -6.13 -15.53
N GLU A 297 -2.11 -6.50 -16.65
CA GLU A 297 -2.15 -7.90 -17.11
C GLU A 297 -0.74 -8.47 -17.31
N ASN A 298 0.15 -7.71 -17.92
CA ASN A 298 1.54 -8.11 -18.12
C ASN A 298 2.29 -8.22 -16.78
N ILE A 299 2.05 -7.26 -15.88
CA ILE A 299 2.62 -7.26 -14.52
C ILE A 299 2.20 -8.53 -13.78
N GLN A 300 0.91 -8.85 -13.77
CA GLN A 300 0.37 -10.02 -13.08
C GLN A 300 0.93 -11.33 -13.66
N ILE A 301 1.02 -11.45 -14.98
CA ILE A 301 1.61 -12.65 -15.63
C ILE A 301 3.06 -12.82 -15.20
N GLN A 302 3.87 -11.77 -15.32
CA GLN A 302 5.30 -11.79 -14.97
C GLN A 302 5.49 -12.15 -13.49
N GLU A 303 4.76 -11.48 -12.60
CA GLU A 303 4.88 -11.70 -11.15
C GLU A 303 4.37 -13.07 -10.71
N LYS A 304 3.33 -13.59 -11.36
CA LYS A 304 2.86 -14.96 -11.13
C LYS A 304 3.92 -15.99 -11.52
N GLU A 305 4.59 -15.81 -12.66
CA GLU A 305 5.70 -16.67 -13.06
C GLU A 305 6.86 -16.63 -12.07
N LEU A 306 7.21 -15.43 -11.56
CA LEU A 306 8.26 -15.27 -10.56
C LEU A 306 7.87 -15.93 -9.23
N LEU A 307 6.61 -15.76 -8.79
CA LEU A 307 6.08 -16.39 -7.58
C LEU A 307 6.16 -17.92 -7.65
N ASP A 308 5.66 -18.50 -8.75
CA ASP A 308 5.63 -19.94 -8.94
C ASP A 308 7.06 -20.51 -9.01
N TYR A 309 7.94 -19.85 -9.77
CA TYR A 309 9.34 -20.22 -9.88
C TYR A 309 10.07 -20.12 -8.54
N GLY A 310 9.96 -18.98 -7.86
CA GLY A 310 10.61 -18.74 -6.58
C GLY A 310 10.13 -19.69 -5.48
N THR A 311 8.82 -19.96 -5.43
CA THR A 311 8.23 -20.92 -4.51
C THR A 311 8.82 -22.32 -4.71
N LYS A 312 8.84 -22.79 -5.96
CA LYS A 312 9.41 -24.09 -6.32
C LYS A 312 10.88 -24.19 -5.91
N ARG A 313 11.69 -23.18 -6.24
CA ARG A 313 13.13 -23.17 -5.98
C ARG A 313 13.46 -23.09 -4.48
N LEU A 314 12.71 -22.31 -3.70
CA LEU A 314 12.90 -22.22 -2.25
C LEU A 314 12.53 -23.51 -1.53
N LEU A 315 11.49 -24.22 -1.97
CA LEU A 315 11.09 -25.51 -1.40
C LEU A 315 12.09 -26.65 -1.65
N GLU A 316 13.09 -26.46 -2.54
CA GLU A 316 14.23 -27.39 -2.67
C GLU A 316 15.19 -27.33 -1.46
N ILE A 317 15.08 -26.29 -0.62
CA ILE A 317 15.94 -26.12 0.56
C ILE A 317 15.34 -26.89 1.73
N GLU A 318 16.06 -27.92 2.18
CA GLU A 318 15.65 -28.75 3.33
C GLU A 318 15.46 -27.89 4.59
N GLY A 319 14.36 -28.12 5.33
CA GLY A 319 14.00 -27.37 6.55
C GLY A 319 13.44 -25.98 6.29
N LEU A 320 13.24 -25.57 5.02
CA LEU A 320 12.56 -24.31 4.70
C LEU A 320 11.05 -24.49 4.80
N LYS A 321 10.40 -23.56 5.52
CA LYS A 321 8.94 -23.46 5.65
C LYS A 321 8.47 -22.12 5.13
N ILE A 322 7.51 -22.14 4.20
CA ILE A 322 6.82 -20.95 3.70
C ILE A 322 5.59 -20.68 4.58
N TYR A 323 5.34 -19.40 4.88
CA TYR A 323 4.16 -18.89 5.57
C TYR A 323 3.28 -18.10 4.57
N GLY A 324 1.97 -18.28 4.67
CA GLY A 324 1.03 -17.73 3.69
C GLY A 324 1.01 -18.58 2.42
N THR A 325 0.26 -19.68 2.49
CA THR A 325 0.14 -20.69 1.42
C THR A 325 -1.21 -20.62 0.70
N SER A 326 -1.90 -19.48 0.82
CA SER A 326 -3.12 -19.17 0.06
C SER A 326 -2.90 -19.41 -1.43
N LYS A 327 -3.94 -19.90 -2.12
CA LYS A 327 -3.91 -20.08 -3.58
C LYS A 327 -3.93 -18.73 -4.31
N ASP A 328 -4.66 -17.78 -3.75
CA ASP A 328 -4.79 -16.43 -4.28
C ASP A 328 -3.82 -15.52 -3.55
N LYS A 329 -2.66 -15.32 -4.15
CA LYS A 329 -1.61 -14.47 -3.58
C LYS A 329 -0.78 -13.77 -4.65
N THR A 330 -0.19 -12.65 -4.27
CA THR A 330 0.77 -11.92 -5.10
C THR A 330 2.21 -12.41 -4.89
N SER A 331 3.14 -11.80 -5.58
CA SER A 331 4.57 -12.11 -5.67
C SER A 331 5.37 -11.87 -4.38
N VAL A 332 4.81 -12.29 -3.23
CA VAL A 332 5.43 -12.24 -1.90
C VAL A 332 5.63 -13.64 -1.36
N ILE A 333 6.85 -13.96 -0.92
CA ILE A 333 7.18 -15.22 -0.25
C ILE A 333 7.80 -14.88 1.10
N SER A 334 7.12 -15.28 2.19
CA SER A 334 7.62 -15.19 3.56
C SER A 334 7.98 -16.60 4.04
N PHE A 335 9.19 -16.76 4.53
CA PHE A 335 9.69 -18.10 4.92
C PHE A 335 10.68 -18.02 6.07
N ASN A 336 10.89 -19.18 6.71
CA ASN A 336 11.98 -19.41 7.67
C ASN A 336 12.69 -20.73 7.34
N ILE A 337 13.87 -20.92 7.92
CA ILE A 337 14.61 -22.19 7.92
C ILE A 337 14.68 -22.68 9.36
N GLU A 338 14.34 -23.94 9.56
CA GLU A 338 14.33 -24.56 10.89
C GLU A 338 15.67 -24.38 11.62
N GLY A 339 15.59 -23.96 12.89
CA GLY A 339 16.76 -23.76 13.74
C GLY A 339 17.58 -22.48 13.45
N ILE A 340 17.23 -21.69 12.45
CA ILE A 340 17.99 -20.49 12.06
C ILE A 340 17.12 -19.23 12.20
N HIS A 341 17.66 -18.22 12.86
CA HIS A 341 16.96 -16.93 13.00
C HIS A 341 16.92 -16.18 11.65
N PRO A 342 15.75 -15.65 11.21
CA PRO A 342 15.62 -15.00 9.91
C PRO A 342 16.56 -13.81 9.70
N TYR A 343 16.90 -13.07 10.76
CA TYR A 343 17.84 -11.95 10.69
C TYR A 343 19.25 -12.37 10.26
N ASP A 344 19.73 -13.55 10.70
CA ASP A 344 21.07 -14.04 10.39
C ASP A 344 21.19 -14.39 8.91
N ILE A 345 20.19 -15.08 8.35
CA ILE A 345 20.11 -15.32 6.90
C ILE A 345 20.12 -14.00 6.12
N GLY A 346 19.25 -13.05 6.50
CA GLY A 346 19.16 -11.75 5.84
C GLY A 346 20.50 -11.01 5.84
N THR A 347 21.22 -11.03 6.97
CA THR A 347 22.53 -10.38 7.11
C THR A 347 23.59 -11.02 6.21
N ILE A 348 23.58 -12.33 6.07
CA ILE A 348 24.56 -13.02 5.21
C ILE A 348 24.27 -12.76 3.73
N ILE A 349 23.01 -12.85 3.29
CA ILE A 349 22.67 -12.66 1.88
C ILE A 349 22.84 -11.20 1.45
N ASP A 350 22.72 -10.21 2.34
CA ASP A 350 23.07 -8.81 2.06
C ASP A 350 24.52 -8.67 1.60
N LYS A 351 25.46 -9.42 2.22
CA LYS A 351 26.86 -9.43 1.78
C LYS A 351 27.06 -10.02 0.38
N LEU A 352 26.06 -10.70 -0.14
CA LEU A 352 26.01 -11.23 -1.52
C LEU A 352 25.30 -10.29 -2.50
N GLY A 353 24.89 -9.09 -2.06
CA GLY A 353 24.18 -8.10 -2.88
C GLY A 353 22.65 -8.35 -2.98
N ILE A 354 22.10 -9.20 -2.11
CA ILE A 354 20.69 -9.60 -2.15
C ILE A 354 19.93 -8.85 -1.05
N ALA A 355 19.00 -7.99 -1.43
CA ALA A 355 18.16 -7.20 -0.54
C ALA A 355 16.80 -7.89 -0.32
N VAL A 356 16.56 -8.36 0.89
CA VAL A 356 15.27 -8.86 1.38
C VAL A 356 14.91 -8.17 2.68
N ARG A 357 13.69 -8.36 3.17
CA ARG A 357 13.29 -7.87 4.48
C ARG A 357 13.20 -9.00 5.49
N THR A 358 13.63 -8.73 6.73
CA THR A 358 13.50 -9.68 7.85
C THR A 358 12.71 -9.06 9.00
N GLY A 359 12.03 -9.87 9.80
CA GLY A 359 11.29 -9.46 10.99
C GLY A 359 9.77 -9.53 10.86
N HIS A 360 9.07 -8.65 11.57
CA HIS A 360 7.60 -8.68 11.68
C HIS A 360 6.85 -8.04 10.50
N HIS A 361 7.54 -7.36 9.58
CA HIS A 361 6.95 -6.66 8.41
C HIS A 361 5.84 -5.67 8.77
N CYS A 362 5.90 -5.06 9.96
CA CYS A 362 4.84 -4.22 10.52
C CYS A 362 3.46 -4.95 10.61
N ALA A 363 3.48 -6.26 10.81
CA ALA A 363 2.32 -7.14 10.97
C ALA A 363 2.59 -8.15 12.09
N GLN A 364 2.97 -7.66 13.26
CA GLN A 364 3.33 -8.51 14.41
C GLN A 364 2.25 -9.53 14.78
N PRO A 365 0.93 -9.22 14.77
CA PRO A 365 -0.09 -10.22 15.08
C PRO A 365 -0.05 -11.48 14.20
N ILE A 366 0.41 -11.37 12.95
CA ILE A 366 0.62 -12.53 12.06
C ILE A 366 1.76 -13.42 12.59
N MET A 367 2.85 -12.81 13.06
CA MET A 367 3.98 -13.56 13.62
C MET A 367 3.60 -14.26 14.93
N ASP A 368 2.81 -13.57 15.77
CA ASP A 368 2.28 -14.14 17.02
C ASP A 368 1.33 -15.31 16.74
N PHE A 369 0.47 -15.22 15.72
CA PHE A 369 -0.39 -16.34 15.30
C PHE A 369 0.42 -17.58 14.91
N PHE A 370 1.48 -17.41 14.11
CA PHE A 370 2.35 -18.53 13.71
C PHE A 370 3.37 -18.92 14.79
N LYS A 371 3.45 -18.18 15.91
CA LYS A 371 4.40 -18.38 17.02
C LYS A 371 5.85 -18.36 16.54
N ILE A 372 6.20 -17.38 15.72
CA ILE A 372 7.54 -17.20 15.15
C ILE A 372 8.07 -15.78 15.44
N PRO A 373 9.40 -15.60 15.53
CA PRO A 373 10.01 -14.29 15.83
C PRO A 373 9.95 -13.32 14.64
N GLY A 374 9.54 -13.77 13.48
CA GLY A 374 9.52 -13.04 12.21
C GLY A 374 9.78 -13.97 11.04
N THR A 375 9.82 -13.41 9.83
CA THR A 375 10.18 -14.16 8.62
C THR A 375 11.22 -13.41 7.79
N ILE A 376 11.85 -14.13 6.86
CA ILE A 376 12.50 -13.54 5.69
C ILE A 376 11.40 -13.35 4.65
N ARG A 377 11.23 -12.14 4.13
CA ARG A 377 10.27 -11.84 3.07
C ARG A 377 10.99 -11.43 1.80
N ALA A 378 10.84 -12.22 0.76
CA ALA A 378 11.17 -11.83 -0.61
C ALA A 378 9.89 -11.37 -1.31
N SER A 379 9.90 -10.17 -1.87
CA SER A 379 8.80 -9.59 -2.64
C SER A 379 9.31 -9.18 -4.02
N PHE A 380 8.78 -9.83 -5.04
CA PHE A 380 9.16 -9.60 -6.43
C PHE A 380 8.30 -8.50 -7.04
N ALA A 381 8.85 -7.82 -8.04
CA ALA A 381 8.14 -6.88 -8.89
C ALA A 381 8.34 -7.28 -10.36
N PHE A 382 7.52 -6.72 -11.22
CA PHE A 382 7.50 -7.01 -12.65
C PHE A 382 8.85 -6.84 -13.37
N TYR A 383 9.79 -6.08 -12.81
CA TYR A 383 11.14 -5.89 -13.33
C TYR A 383 12.17 -6.91 -12.80
N ASN A 384 11.78 -7.83 -11.91
CA ASN A 384 12.67 -8.90 -11.46
C ASN A 384 12.73 -10.07 -12.45
N THR A 385 13.77 -10.92 -12.31
CA THR A 385 14.02 -12.05 -13.22
C THR A 385 14.19 -13.37 -12.49
N LYS A 386 14.06 -14.49 -13.23
CA LYS A 386 14.30 -15.85 -12.70
C LYS A 386 15.76 -16.06 -12.33
N GLU A 387 16.69 -15.44 -13.05
CA GLU A 387 18.13 -15.48 -12.73
C GLU A 387 18.43 -14.82 -11.39
N GLU A 388 17.75 -13.72 -11.05
CA GLU A 388 17.85 -13.10 -9.74
C GLU A 388 17.32 -14.04 -8.63
N ILE A 389 16.26 -14.80 -8.90
CA ILE A 389 15.74 -15.82 -7.97
C ILE A 389 16.76 -16.94 -7.78
N ASP A 390 17.44 -17.39 -8.83
CA ASP A 390 18.48 -18.40 -8.71
C ASP A 390 19.64 -17.91 -7.83
N ILE A 391 20.11 -16.68 -8.04
CA ILE A 391 21.14 -16.05 -7.20
C ILE A 391 20.68 -15.99 -5.74
N PHE A 392 19.43 -15.62 -5.50
CA PHE A 392 18.84 -15.56 -4.17
C PHE A 392 18.79 -16.92 -3.48
N VAL A 393 18.30 -17.95 -4.18
CA VAL A 393 18.19 -19.31 -3.63
C VAL A 393 19.58 -19.88 -3.28
N GLU A 394 20.57 -19.69 -4.14
CA GLU A 394 21.95 -20.10 -3.86
C GLU A 394 22.54 -19.30 -2.68
N GLY A 395 22.21 -18.02 -2.57
CA GLY A 395 22.57 -17.19 -1.41
C GLY A 395 21.98 -17.73 -0.11
N VAL A 396 20.71 -18.13 -0.11
CA VAL A 396 20.02 -18.72 1.05
C VAL A 396 20.62 -20.07 1.42
N LYS A 397 20.89 -20.96 0.44
CA LYS A 397 21.58 -22.24 0.67
C LYS A 397 22.95 -22.04 1.32
N ARG A 398 23.73 -21.09 0.81
CA ARG A 398 25.04 -20.74 1.37
C ARG A 398 24.92 -20.21 2.80
N ALA A 399 23.97 -19.31 3.07
CA ALA A 399 23.75 -18.77 4.40
C ALA A 399 23.34 -19.90 5.40
N LYS A 400 22.47 -20.83 4.97
CA LYS A 400 22.12 -22.01 5.76
C LYS A 400 23.37 -22.82 6.14
N LEU A 401 24.24 -23.15 5.17
CA LEU A 401 25.47 -23.90 5.43
C LEU A 401 26.46 -23.21 6.39
N MET A 402 26.43 -21.87 6.45
CA MET A 402 27.29 -21.10 7.37
C MET A 402 26.75 -21.04 8.79
N LEU A 403 25.45 -21.29 8.98
CA LEU A 403 24.73 -21.18 10.26
C LEU A 403 24.33 -22.54 10.85
N SER A 404 24.46 -23.63 10.08
CA SER A 404 24.33 -25.01 10.53
C SER A 404 25.67 -25.52 11.05
#